data_f07f99c2b9575eadf61c37775f4c0bc1
#
_entry.id   f07f99c2b9575eadf61c37775f4c0bc1
#
_cell.length_a   1.000
_cell.length_b   1.000
_cell.length_c   1.000
_cell.angle_alpha   90.00
_cell.angle_beta   90.00
_cell.angle_gamma   90.00
#
_symmetry.space_group_name_H-M   'P 1'
#
loop_
_entity.id
_entity.type
_entity.pdbx_description
1 polymer ?
#
loop_
_entity_poly.entity_id
_entity_poly.type
_entity_poly.pdbx_seq_one_letter_code
_entity_poly.pdbx_strand_id
1 'polypeptide(L)'
;IARTTPSAMDVFNVRSTSDERLRDDQITTIFETSTRATYGLVTSAGRLVLAHVVDLPALPASATLSLKGGVQADELIGMTESTDPIRGERVITAIAMEQPTSGKASAEDESEDGAAEAKPLPSLAIGTRNGVIKRWNREAPTTMDSWPVIDLKDGDEVVFAAVAEDDDRLVFISSDSSLLTFEAKNVRPQGRTAGGMAGIKLAEGARVAAFNVVPAGKVAWTYEEGENGLTSGSGAVVLTVAGDSDALPGTENGAAKVTPLEMYPTKGRATGGVRSQRFLKGQN
;
A
#
# COMPACT_ATOMS: atom_id res chain seq x y z
N ILE A 1 -4.63 -11.41 8.18
CA ILE A 1 -5.12 -10.20 8.86
C ILE A 1 -5.44 -10.52 10.32
N ALA A 2 -5.16 -9.61 11.24
CA ALA A 2 -5.50 -9.73 12.64
C ALA A 2 -5.70 -8.33 13.24
N ARG A 3 -6.32 -8.24 14.42
CA ARG A 3 -6.44 -7.00 15.19
C ARG A 3 -5.61 -7.07 16.46
N THR A 4 -5.12 -5.91 16.90
CA THR A 4 -4.37 -5.78 18.14
C THR A 4 -4.57 -4.39 18.75
N THR A 5 -3.98 -4.12 19.92
CA THR A 5 -4.04 -2.81 20.55
C THR A 5 -2.86 -1.92 20.12
N PRO A 6 -3.00 -0.59 20.14
CA PRO A 6 -1.88 0.31 19.82
C PRO A 6 -0.62 0.03 20.66
N SER A 7 -0.77 -0.22 21.98
CA SER A 7 0.35 -0.53 22.87
C SER A 7 1.11 -1.81 22.49
N ALA A 8 0.44 -2.80 21.90
CA ALA A 8 1.10 -4.00 21.41
C ALA A 8 1.91 -3.72 20.12
N MET A 9 1.49 -2.76 19.30
CA MET A 9 2.22 -2.32 18.13
C MET A 9 3.52 -1.60 18.47
N ASP A 10 3.54 -0.82 19.55
CA ASP A 10 4.77 -0.17 20.02
C ASP A 10 5.85 -1.22 20.38
N VAL A 11 5.45 -2.29 21.07
CA VAL A 11 6.35 -3.41 21.39
C VAL A 11 6.82 -4.15 20.14
N PHE A 12 5.95 -4.33 19.14
CA PHE A 12 6.27 -4.96 17.87
C PHE A 12 7.34 -4.16 17.11
N ASN A 13 7.19 -2.85 17.04
CA ASN A 13 8.14 -1.97 16.35
C ASN A 13 9.52 -1.98 17.01
N VAL A 14 9.59 -2.04 18.34
CA VAL A 14 10.88 -2.11 19.08
C VAL A 14 11.59 -3.45 18.88
N ARG A 15 10.85 -4.54 18.72
CA ARG A 15 11.40 -5.90 18.57
C ARG A 15 11.65 -6.34 17.13
N SER A 16 11.68 -5.42 16.18
CA SER A 16 11.84 -5.74 14.75
C SER A 16 13.13 -6.51 14.40
N THR A 17 14.06 -6.63 15.32
CA THR A 17 15.35 -7.33 15.17
C THR A 17 15.42 -8.69 15.85
N SER A 18 14.33 -9.21 16.43
CA SER A 18 14.39 -10.50 17.12
C SER A 18 14.41 -11.68 16.13
N ASP A 19 15.27 -12.66 16.37
CA ASP A 19 15.44 -13.89 15.58
C ASP A 19 14.20 -14.81 15.57
N GLU A 20 13.16 -14.46 16.32
CA GLU A 20 11.92 -15.24 16.43
C GLU A 20 10.88 -14.92 15.34
N ARG A 21 11.10 -13.88 14.52
CA ARG A 21 10.19 -13.56 13.40
C ARG A 21 10.40 -14.54 12.26
N LEU A 22 9.30 -15.04 11.75
CA LEU A 22 9.35 -15.80 10.51
C LEU A 22 9.83 -14.90 9.36
N ARG A 23 10.61 -15.47 8.46
CA ARG A 23 11.18 -14.79 7.31
C ARG A 23 10.14 -14.01 6.47
N ASP A 24 8.92 -14.54 6.41
CA ASP A 24 7.82 -14.00 5.60
C ASP A 24 6.78 -13.23 6.43
N ASP A 25 7.04 -13.02 7.74
CA ASP A 25 6.13 -12.32 8.66
C ASP A 25 6.36 -10.82 8.58
N GLN A 26 5.85 -10.19 7.52
CA GLN A 26 5.98 -8.76 7.27
C GLN A 26 4.64 -8.05 7.36
N ILE A 27 4.60 -6.91 8.03
CA ILE A 27 3.44 -6.04 8.05
C ILE A 27 3.47 -5.17 6.80
N THR A 28 2.46 -5.32 5.95
CA THR A 28 2.29 -4.53 4.72
C THR A 28 1.35 -3.35 4.90
N THR A 29 0.41 -3.44 5.81
CA THR A 29 -0.60 -2.40 6.06
C THR A 29 -0.98 -2.36 7.53
N ILE A 30 -1.06 -1.16 8.09
CA ILE A 30 -1.56 -0.88 9.43
C ILE A 30 -2.50 0.31 9.35
N PHE A 31 -3.62 0.23 10.04
CA PHE A 31 -4.51 1.37 10.26
C PHE A 31 -5.22 1.25 11.61
N GLU A 32 -5.55 2.37 12.19
CA GLU A 32 -6.35 2.45 13.42
C GLU A 32 -7.83 2.43 13.10
N THR A 33 -8.57 1.69 13.91
CA THR A 33 -10.03 1.57 13.76
C THR A 33 -10.66 1.13 15.08
N SER A 34 -11.99 1.17 15.16
CA SER A 34 -12.71 0.64 16.31
C SER A 34 -13.11 -0.82 16.11
N THR A 35 -13.34 -1.56 17.20
CA THR A 35 -13.76 -2.97 17.14
C THR A 35 -15.11 -3.15 16.45
N ARG A 36 -15.96 -2.12 16.42
CA ARG A 36 -17.29 -2.15 15.79
C ARG A 36 -17.30 -1.63 14.37
N ALA A 37 -16.17 -1.12 13.89
CA ALA A 37 -16.06 -0.57 12.53
C ALA A 37 -16.02 -1.66 11.48
N THR A 38 -16.28 -1.24 10.25
CA THR A 38 -16.00 -2.01 9.04
C THR A 38 -14.67 -1.56 8.43
N TYR A 39 -14.04 -2.46 7.68
CA TYR A 39 -12.89 -2.17 6.87
C TYR A 39 -13.09 -2.72 5.46
N GLY A 40 -12.39 -2.17 4.49
CA GLY A 40 -12.47 -2.58 3.10
C GLY A 40 -11.27 -3.43 2.69
N LEU A 41 -11.51 -4.54 2.04
CA LEU A 41 -10.51 -5.38 1.39
C LEU A 41 -10.51 -5.07 -0.11
N VAL A 42 -9.42 -4.53 -0.62
CA VAL A 42 -9.25 -4.22 -2.05
C VAL A 42 -8.63 -5.41 -2.74
N THR A 43 -9.21 -5.84 -3.84
CA THR A 43 -8.79 -7.04 -4.56
C THR A 43 -8.05 -6.72 -5.86
N SER A 44 -7.31 -7.69 -6.39
CA SER A 44 -6.64 -7.60 -7.68
C SER A 44 -7.60 -7.40 -8.85
N ALA A 45 -8.86 -7.82 -8.70
CA ALA A 45 -9.93 -7.59 -9.69
C ALA A 45 -10.53 -6.17 -9.63
N GLY A 46 -10.00 -5.29 -8.76
CA GLY A 46 -10.44 -3.90 -8.68
C GLY A 46 -11.78 -3.71 -7.99
N ARG A 47 -12.17 -4.63 -7.11
CA ARG A 47 -13.32 -4.47 -6.23
C ARG A 47 -12.92 -4.29 -4.77
N LEU A 48 -13.80 -3.70 -4.00
CA LEU A 48 -13.70 -3.61 -2.55
C LEU A 48 -14.78 -4.49 -1.95
N VAL A 49 -14.39 -5.25 -0.91
CA VAL A 49 -15.27 -6.08 -0.10
C VAL A 49 -15.23 -5.57 1.34
N LEU A 50 -16.40 -5.29 1.93
CA LEU A 50 -16.50 -4.92 3.34
C LEU A 50 -16.35 -6.14 4.22
N ALA A 51 -15.64 -5.95 5.34
CA ALA A 51 -15.52 -6.92 6.41
C ALA A 51 -15.61 -6.22 7.77
N HIS A 52 -15.94 -6.96 8.82
CA HIS A 52 -16.08 -6.40 10.17
C HIS A 52 -14.84 -6.67 11.01
N VAL A 53 -14.37 -5.63 11.72
CA VAL A 53 -13.19 -5.75 12.59
C VAL A 53 -13.44 -6.76 13.72
N VAL A 54 -14.69 -6.92 14.17
CA VAL A 54 -15.04 -7.88 15.22
C VAL A 54 -14.76 -9.33 14.84
N ASP A 55 -14.82 -9.67 13.55
CA ASP A 55 -14.60 -11.03 13.04
C ASP A 55 -13.11 -11.41 12.98
N LEU A 56 -12.23 -10.43 13.14
CA LEU A 56 -10.79 -10.68 13.14
C LEU A 56 -10.31 -11.25 14.48
N PRO A 57 -9.40 -12.22 14.47
CA PRO A 57 -8.76 -12.70 15.68
C PRO A 57 -8.00 -11.56 16.37
N ALA A 58 -8.16 -11.48 17.69
CA ALA A 58 -7.43 -10.55 18.53
C ALA A 58 -6.09 -11.17 18.92
N LEU A 59 -4.98 -10.53 18.55
CA LEU A 59 -3.67 -10.94 19.01
C LEU A 59 -3.44 -10.43 20.45
N PRO A 60 -2.87 -11.26 21.35
CA PRO A 60 -2.63 -10.87 22.72
C PRO A 60 -1.65 -9.69 22.81
N ALA A 61 -1.98 -8.69 23.64
CA ALA A 61 -1.12 -7.53 23.84
C ALA A 61 0.20 -7.86 24.58
N SER A 62 0.25 -8.97 25.31
CA SER A 62 1.37 -9.39 26.15
C SER A 62 2.34 -10.36 25.51
N ALA A 63 2.01 -10.90 24.33
CA ALA A 63 2.85 -11.86 23.63
C ALA A 63 3.69 -11.18 22.55
N THR A 64 4.76 -11.85 22.13
CA THR A 64 5.44 -11.50 20.86
C THR A 64 4.38 -11.55 19.75
N LEU A 65 4.12 -10.42 19.12
CA LEU A 65 3.16 -10.36 18.02
C LEU A 65 3.63 -11.27 16.90
N SER A 66 2.83 -12.28 16.61
CA SER A 66 3.03 -13.18 15.48
C SER A 66 1.80 -13.11 14.58
N LEU A 67 1.99 -12.86 13.30
CA LEU A 67 0.91 -12.86 12.32
C LEU A 67 0.35 -14.27 12.06
N LYS A 68 1.00 -15.32 12.56
CA LYS A 68 0.47 -16.70 12.51
C LYS A 68 -0.91 -16.89 13.15
N GLY A 69 -1.26 -16.03 14.13
CA GLY A 69 -2.58 -16.01 14.75
C GLY A 69 -3.64 -15.26 13.94
N GLY A 70 -3.30 -14.75 12.77
CA GLY A 70 -4.21 -14.06 11.87
C GLY A 70 -5.01 -15.01 10.98
N VAL A 71 -5.96 -14.45 10.25
CA VAL A 71 -6.78 -15.14 9.23
C VAL A 71 -6.26 -14.75 7.85
N GLN A 72 -6.27 -15.69 6.92
CA GLN A 72 -6.00 -15.43 5.51
C GLN A 72 -7.04 -14.43 4.98
N ALA A 73 -6.58 -13.39 4.27
CA ALA A 73 -7.48 -12.35 3.77
C ALA A 73 -8.51 -12.90 2.77
N ASP A 74 -8.12 -13.86 1.96
CA ASP A 74 -8.96 -14.48 0.94
C ASP A 74 -10.07 -15.34 1.57
N GLU A 75 -9.82 -15.97 2.72
CA GLU A 75 -10.84 -16.69 3.50
C GLU A 75 -11.94 -15.77 4.03
N LEU A 76 -11.56 -14.55 4.46
CA LEU A 76 -12.52 -13.58 5.00
C LEU A 76 -13.58 -13.13 3.99
N ILE A 77 -13.25 -13.12 2.72
CA ILE A 77 -14.14 -12.67 1.65
C ILE A 77 -14.77 -13.82 0.85
N GLY A 78 -14.61 -15.06 1.36
CA GLY A 78 -15.19 -16.26 0.73
C GLY A 78 -14.61 -16.53 -0.67
N MET A 79 -13.40 -16.07 -0.95
CA MET A 79 -12.67 -16.47 -2.14
C MET A 79 -12.25 -17.93 -1.97
N THR A 80 -12.91 -18.80 -2.69
CA THR A 80 -12.44 -20.18 -2.88
C THR A 80 -11.24 -20.17 -3.83
N GLU A 81 -10.37 -21.16 -3.69
CA GLU A 81 -9.22 -21.36 -4.57
C GLU A 81 -9.62 -21.12 -6.03
N SER A 82 -9.02 -20.11 -6.64
CA SER A 82 -9.21 -19.87 -8.06
C SER A 82 -8.61 -21.04 -8.82
N THR A 83 -9.32 -21.50 -9.83
CA THR A 83 -8.84 -22.55 -10.75
C THR A 83 -7.64 -22.08 -11.58
N ASP A 84 -7.31 -20.80 -11.54
CA ASP A 84 -6.12 -20.20 -12.15
C ASP A 84 -5.24 -19.53 -11.08
N PRO A 85 -4.23 -20.22 -10.54
CA PRO A 85 -3.35 -19.69 -9.50
C PRO A 85 -2.52 -18.48 -9.96
N ILE A 86 -2.38 -18.25 -11.26
CA ILE A 86 -1.63 -17.12 -11.82
C ILE A 86 -2.52 -15.88 -11.96
N ARG A 87 -3.82 -16.06 -12.16
CA ARG A 87 -4.81 -15.01 -12.41
C ARG A 87 -5.94 -14.97 -11.40
N GLY A 88 -5.86 -15.75 -10.33
CA GLY A 88 -6.86 -15.75 -9.29
C GLY A 88 -7.02 -14.37 -8.64
N GLU A 89 -8.26 -14.00 -8.35
CA GLU A 89 -8.50 -12.80 -7.56
C GLU A 89 -7.87 -12.98 -6.17
N ARG A 90 -7.12 -11.98 -5.70
CA ARG A 90 -6.46 -11.98 -4.38
C ARG A 90 -6.67 -10.65 -3.69
N VAL A 91 -6.61 -10.64 -2.37
CA VAL A 91 -6.63 -9.39 -1.61
C VAL A 91 -5.28 -8.69 -1.74
N ILE A 92 -5.31 -7.43 -2.15
CA ILE A 92 -4.12 -6.60 -2.34
C ILE A 92 -3.80 -5.79 -1.09
N THR A 93 -4.82 -5.19 -0.47
CA THR A 93 -4.66 -4.36 0.72
C THR A 93 -5.95 -4.27 1.52
N ALA A 94 -5.84 -3.84 2.76
CA ALA A 94 -6.96 -3.49 3.63
C ALA A 94 -6.93 -1.99 3.95
N ILE A 95 -8.09 -1.36 4.03
CA ILE A 95 -8.22 0.07 4.35
C ILE A 95 -9.29 0.30 5.40
N ALA A 96 -9.10 1.29 6.28
CA ALA A 96 -10.16 1.78 7.14
C ALA A 96 -11.25 2.44 6.29
N MET A 97 -12.52 2.13 6.53
CA MET A 97 -13.66 2.75 5.82
C MET A 97 -14.16 4.02 6.51
N GLU A 98 -13.89 4.16 7.79
CA GLU A 98 -14.24 5.32 8.60
C GLU A 98 -12.97 5.97 9.17
N GLN A 99 -13.02 7.27 9.42
CA GLN A 99 -11.94 7.89 10.20
C GLN A 99 -12.02 7.37 11.64
N PRO A 100 -10.89 7.03 12.27
CA PRO A 100 -10.89 6.76 13.69
C PRO A 100 -11.41 8.02 14.40
N THR A 101 -12.52 7.88 15.10
CA THR A 101 -12.97 8.92 16.04
C THR A 101 -11.90 8.98 17.11
N SER A 102 -11.01 9.97 17.05
CA SER A 102 -10.03 10.22 18.09
C SER A 102 -10.81 10.39 19.40
N GLY A 103 -10.71 9.40 20.28
CA GLY A 103 -11.30 9.44 21.61
C GLY A 103 -10.59 10.48 22.49
N LYS A 104 -10.85 11.74 22.22
CA LYS A 104 -10.67 12.90 23.11
C LYS A 104 -11.75 13.93 22.78
N ALA A 105 -13.00 13.55 23.00
CA ALA A 105 -13.96 14.53 23.45
C ALA A 105 -13.85 14.52 24.99
N SER A 106 -12.93 15.29 25.54
CA SER A 106 -13.11 15.80 26.88
C SER A 106 -14.41 16.59 26.87
N ALA A 107 -15.41 16.11 27.62
CA ALA A 107 -16.57 16.89 27.95
C ALA A 107 -16.08 18.20 28.58
N GLU A 108 -16.39 19.32 27.94
CA GLU A 108 -16.49 20.68 28.44
C GLU A 108 -16.18 21.65 27.30
N ASP A 109 -17.17 21.87 26.44
CA ASP A 109 -17.54 23.14 25.84
C ASP A 109 -18.71 22.90 24.87
N GLU A 110 -19.94 23.01 25.41
CA GLU A 110 -21.14 23.26 24.63
C GLU A 110 -21.09 24.71 24.16
N SER A 111 -20.59 24.94 22.96
CA SER A 111 -20.91 26.14 22.19
C SER A 111 -21.66 25.69 20.94
N GLU A 112 -22.98 25.91 20.98
CA GLU A 112 -23.84 25.91 19.80
C GLU A 112 -23.34 26.99 18.82
N ASP A 113 -22.72 26.58 17.73
CA ASP A 113 -22.83 27.11 16.38
C ASP A 113 -21.63 26.61 15.55
N GLY A 114 -21.95 25.79 14.57
CA GLY A 114 -20.96 25.34 13.58
C GLY A 114 -20.90 23.84 13.47
N ALA A 115 -21.79 23.25 12.67
CA ALA A 115 -21.57 21.92 12.14
C ALA A 115 -20.22 21.95 11.41
N ALA A 116 -19.16 21.49 12.07
CA ALA A 116 -17.88 21.28 11.45
C ALA A 116 -18.10 20.30 10.30
N GLU A 117 -18.05 20.77 9.06
CA GLU A 117 -18.09 19.90 7.89
C GLU A 117 -17.01 18.84 8.07
N ALA A 118 -17.43 17.58 8.21
CA ALA A 118 -16.52 16.47 8.36
C ALA A 118 -15.54 16.49 7.16
N LYS A 119 -14.26 16.68 7.44
CA LYS A 119 -13.23 16.68 6.38
C LYS A 119 -13.39 15.41 5.55
N PRO A 120 -13.51 15.50 4.22
CA PRO A 120 -13.70 14.32 3.38
C PRO A 120 -12.53 13.35 3.59
N LEU A 121 -12.84 12.06 3.56
CA LEU A 121 -11.82 11.01 3.66
C LEU A 121 -10.80 11.17 2.54
N PRO A 122 -9.50 10.98 2.82
CA PRO A 122 -8.47 10.95 1.77
C PRO A 122 -8.80 9.88 0.73
N SER A 123 -8.51 10.16 -0.53
CA SER A 123 -8.81 9.25 -1.64
C SER A 123 -7.97 7.98 -1.59
N LEU A 124 -8.50 6.88 -2.14
CA LEU A 124 -7.72 5.66 -2.36
C LEU A 124 -7.03 5.75 -3.73
N ALA A 125 -5.70 5.76 -3.73
CA ALA A 125 -4.90 5.63 -4.94
C ALA A 125 -4.74 4.15 -5.31
N ILE A 126 -5.04 3.81 -6.56
CA ILE A 126 -5.06 2.44 -7.09
C ILE A 126 -4.17 2.40 -8.32
N GLY A 127 -3.11 1.60 -8.29
CA GLY A 127 -2.21 1.38 -9.43
C GLY A 127 -2.43 0.02 -10.05
N THR A 128 -2.44 -0.06 -11.39
CA THR A 128 -2.66 -1.30 -12.11
C THR A 128 -1.40 -1.81 -12.82
N ARG A 129 -1.40 -3.08 -13.19
CA ARG A 129 -0.32 -3.76 -13.91
C ARG A 129 0.00 -3.08 -15.25
N ASN A 130 -1.01 -2.57 -15.94
CA ASN A 130 -0.84 -1.89 -17.24
C ASN A 130 -0.55 -0.39 -17.10
N GLY A 131 -0.22 0.09 -15.89
CA GLY A 131 0.22 1.46 -15.67
C GLY A 131 -0.89 2.49 -15.55
N VAL A 132 -2.11 2.06 -15.28
CA VAL A 132 -3.23 2.95 -14.97
C VAL A 132 -3.13 3.39 -13.51
N ILE A 133 -3.54 4.64 -13.25
CA ILE A 133 -3.71 5.22 -11.92
C ILE A 133 -5.14 5.72 -11.76
N LYS A 134 -5.72 5.44 -10.61
CA LYS A 134 -7.00 6.03 -10.18
C LYS A 134 -6.89 6.50 -8.75
N ARG A 135 -7.53 7.63 -8.44
CA ARG A 135 -7.88 8.01 -7.08
C ARG A 135 -9.39 7.86 -6.93
N TRP A 136 -9.82 6.95 -6.08
CA TRP A 136 -11.24 6.77 -5.75
C TRP A 136 -11.58 7.64 -4.54
N ASN A 137 -12.67 8.42 -4.64
CA ASN A 137 -13.14 9.35 -3.60
C ASN A 137 -13.77 8.67 -2.37
N ARG A 138 -13.75 7.34 -2.31
CA ARG A 138 -14.21 6.49 -1.20
C ARG A 138 -15.71 6.62 -0.87
N GLU A 139 -16.52 7.03 -1.83
CA GLU A 139 -17.99 7.00 -1.72
C GLU A 139 -18.47 5.55 -1.77
N ALA A 140 -18.80 5.00 -0.59
CA ALA A 140 -19.30 3.65 -0.46
C ALA A 140 -20.82 3.62 -0.74
N PRO A 141 -21.33 2.62 -1.48
CA PRO A 141 -22.78 2.40 -1.59
C PRO A 141 -23.33 1.92 -0.24
N THR A 142 -24.53 2.34 0.11
CA THR A 142 -25.18 2.04 1.39
C THR A 142 -25.80 0.63 1.47
N THR A 143 -25.96 -0.04 0.33
CA THR A 143 -26.73 -1.30 0.23
C THR A 143 -25.90 -2.47 -0.29
N MET A 144 -24.60 -2.32 -0.42
CA MET A 144 -23.72 -3.34 -1.01
C MET A 144 -22.54 -3.61 -0.09
N ASP A 145 -22.23 -4.88 0.12
CA ASP A 145 -21.05 -5.31 0.86
C ASP A 145 -19.82 -5.50 -0.04
N SER A 146 -20.01 -5.45 -1.36
CA SER A 146 -18.93 -5.52 -2.35
C SER A 146 -19.27 -4.73 -3.60
N TRP A 147 -18.29 -3.97 -4.12
CA TRP A 147 -18.48 -3.16 -5.34
C TRP A 147 -17.16 -2.90 -6.06
N PRO A 148 -17.18 -2.62 -7.38
CA PRO A 148 -16.00 -2.19 -8.10
C PRO A 148 -15.53 -0.80 -7.61
N VAL A 149 -14.23 -0.62 -7.46
CA VAL A 149 -13.59 0.67 -7.16
C VAL A 149 -12.77 1.19 -8.33
N ILE A 150 -12.60 0.38 -9.36
CA ILE A 150 -12.01 0.74 -10.66
C ILE A 150 -12.63 -0.15 -11.74
N ASP A 151 -12.89 0.42 -12.92
CA ASP A 151 -13.27 -0.32 -14.11
C ASP A 151 -11.99 -0.74 -14.86
N LEU A 152 -11.59 -2.00 -14.67
CA LEU A 152 -10.37 -2.56 -15.26
C LEU A 152 -10.62 -2.97 -16.71
N LYS A 153 -9.64 -2.74 -17.57
CA LYS A 153 -9.62 -3.31 -18.92
C LYS A 153 -9.28 -4.80 -18.86
N ASP A 154 -9.69 -5.52 -19.90
CA ASP A 154 -9.39 -6.95 -20.03
C ASP A 154 -7.88 -7.21 -19.89
N GLY A 155 -7.54 -8.16 -19.03
CA GLY A 155 -6.17 -8.56 -18.76
C GLY A 155 -5.37 -7.62 -17.84
N ASP A 156 -5.99 -6.55 -17.31
CA ASP A 156 -5.37 -5.70 -16.30
C ASP A 156 -5.74 -6.16 -14.88
N GLU A 157 -4.93 -5.82 -13.92
CA GLU A 157 -5.17 -6.09 -12.50
C GLU A 157 -4.64 -4.99 -11.61
N VAL A 158 -5.23 -4.81 -10.44
CA VAL A 158 -4.69 -3.95 -9.40
C VAL A 158 -3.43 -4.59 -8.82
N VAL A 159 -2.31 -3.85 -8.81
CA VAL A 159 -1.06 -4.31 -8.21
C VAL A 159 -0.88 -3.81 -6.78
N PHE A 160 -1.41 -2.64 -6.47
CA PHE A 160 -1.41 -2.07 -5.13
C PHE A 160 -2.43 -0.95 -5.00
N ALA A 161 -2.91 -0.72 -3.78
CA ALA A 161 -3.76 0.42 -3.45
C ALA A 161 -3.46 0.91 -2.03
N ALA A 162 -3.46 2.21 -1.83
CA ALA A 162 -3.30 2.84 -0.52
C ALA A 162 -4.00 4.19 -0.49
N VAL A 163 -4.35 4.63 0.71
CA VAL A 163 -4.88 5.98 0.94
C VAL A 163 -3.82 7.01 0.59
N ALA A 164 -4.22 8.08 -0.08
CA ALA A 164 -3.33 9.14 -0.54
C ALA A 164 -3.94 10.52 -0.32
N GLU A 165 -3.18 11.38 0.34
CA GLU A 165 -3.42 12.82 0.39
C GLU A 165 -2.88 13.49 -0.89
N ASP A 166 -3.25 14.75 -1.13
CA ASP A 166 -2.90 15.45 -2.37
C ASP A 166 -1.39 15.63 -2.59
N ASP A 167 -0.64 15.86 -1.52
CA ASP A 167 0.81 16.10 -1.57
C ASP A 167 1.65 14.81 -1.48
N ASP A 168 1.01 13.65 -1.25
CA ASP A 168 1.70 12.37 -1.22
C ASP A 168 2.30 12.02 -2.58
N ARG A 169 3.37 11.23 -2.57
CA ARG A 169 4.04 10.75 -3.77
C ARG A 169 3.48 9.42 -4.22
N LEU A 170 3.02 9.39 -5.46
CA LEU A 170 2.70 8.17 -6.17
C LEU A 170 3.97 7.70 -6.90
N VAL A 171 4.36 6.44 -6.68
CA VAL A 171 5.59 5.86 -7.21
C VAL A 171 5.26 4.61 -7.99
N PHE A 172 5.59 4.61 -9.27
CA PHE A 172 5.52 3.44 -10.15
C PHE A 172 6.92 2.92 -10.45
N ILE A 173 7.08 1.61 -10.40
CA ILE A 173 8.28 0.92 -10.87
C ILE A 173 7.83 -0.16 -11.86
N SER A 174 8.39 -0.14 -13.06
CA SER A 174 8.10 -1.13 -14.10
C SER A 174 9.11 -2.27 -14.11
N SER A 175 8.74 -3.37 -14.74
CA SER A 175 9.58 -4.57 -14.86
C SER A 175 10.87 -4.33 -15.67
N ASP A 176 10.93 -3.28 -16.48
CA ASP A 176 12.15 -2.83 -17.16
C ASP A 176 12.96 -1.80 -16.34
N SER A 177 12.68 -1.72 -15.04
CA SER A 177 13.32 -0.84 -14.07
C SER A 177 13.13 0.66 -14.29
N SER A 178 12.07 1.08 -14.98
CA SER A 178 11.69 2.49 -15.07
C SER A 178 10.89 2.91 -13.85
N LEU A 179 11.32 4.00 -13.18
CA LEU A 179 10.65 4.59 -12.03
C LEU A 179 10.03 5.93 -12.41
N LEU A 180 8.75 6.08 -12.14
CA LEU A 180 8.04 7.36 -12.27
C LEU A 180 7.45 7.76 -10.91
N THR A 181 7.73 8.99 -10.49
CA THR A 181 7.10 9.56 -9.31
C THR A 181 6.49 10.93 -9.60
N PHE A 182 5.30 11.17 -9.03
CA PHE A 182 4.57 12.44 -9.10
C PHE A 182 3.64 12.59 -7.89
N GLU A 183 3.17 13.81 -7.65
CA GLU A 183 2.26 14.10 -6.54
C GLU A 183 0.84 13.59 -6.85
N ALA A 184 0.14 13.10 -5.82
CA ALA A 184 -1.18 12.53 -5.94
C ALA A 184 -2.22 13.53 -6.46
N LYS A 185 -2.06 14.84 -6.18
CA LYS A 185 -2.93 15.89 -6.74
C LYS A 185 -2.98 15.96 -8.29
N ASN A 186 -1.97 15.38 -8.96
CA ASN A 186 -1.96 15.27 -10.42
C ASN A 186 -2.98 14.23 -10.95
N VAL A 187 -3.60 13.48 -10.05
CA VAL A 187 -4.66 12.52 -10.34
C VAL A 187 -5.93 12.97 -9.62
N ARG A 188 -6.88 13.52 -10.36
CA ARG A 188 -8.15 13.93 -9.74
C ARG A 188 -8.91 12.73 -9.19
N PRO A 189 -9.54 12.82 -8.00
CA PRO A 189 -10.44 11.79 -7.51
C PRO A 189 -11.60 11.53 -8.46
N GLN A 190 -12.04 10.29 -8.55
CA GLN A 190 -13.09 9.80 -9.44
C GLN A 190 -14.05 8.89 -8.69
N GLY A 191 -15.27 8.82 -9.18
CA GLY A 191 -16.27 7.86 -8.71
C GLY A 191 -15.89 6.40 -9.03
N ARG A 192 -16.58 5.45 -8.41
CA ARG A 192 -16.27 4.00 -8.45
C ARG A 192 -16.22 3.39 -9.84
N THR A 193 -17.05 3.81 -10.78
CA THR A 193 -17.20 3.23 -12.13
C THR A 193 -16.19 3.77 -13.16
N ALA A 194 -15.31 4.69 -12.78
CA ALA A 194 -14.30 5.20 -13.70
C ALA A 194 -13.12 4.23 -13.83
N GLY A 195 -12.55 4.13 -15.02
CA GLY A 195 -11.38 3.27 -15.33
C GLY A 195 -10.02 3.89 -14.97
N GLY A 196 -9.99 5.06 -14.34
CA GLY A 196 -8.72 5.75 -14.05
C GLY A 196 -8.15 6.52 -15.25
N MET A 197 -6.86 6.77 -15.20
CA MET A 197 -6.13 7.49 -16.23
C MET A 197 -4.70 6.96 -16.37
N ALA A 198 -3.99 7.31 -17.45
CA ALA A 198 -2.61 6.89 -17.63
C ALA A 198 -1.71 7.38 -16.47
N GLY A 199 -1.09 6.47 -15.76
CA GLY A 199 -0.13 6.71 -14.70
C GLY A 199 1.29 6.76 -15.25
N ILE A 200 1.85 5.62 -15.60
CA ILE A 200 3.17 5.47 -16.22
C ILE A 200 3.03 5.00 -17.68
N LYS A 201 3.88 5.51 -18.57
CA LYS A 201 4.02 4.99 -19.92
C LYS A 201 5.02 3.83 -19.87
N LEU A 202 4.54 2.63 -20.12
CA LEU A 202 5.35 1.42 -20.17
C LEU A 202 6.00 1.24 -21.55
N ALA A 203 7.19 0.63 -21.56
CA ALA A 203 7.79 0.11 -22.77
C ALA A 203 7.01 -1.12 -23.28
N GLU A 204 7.26 -1.54 -24.52
CA GLU A 204 6.65 -2.74 -25.09
C GLU A 204 7.02 -3.98 -24.26
N GLY A 205 6.03 -4.77 -23.88
CA GLY A 205 6.19 -5.95 -23.03
C GLY A 205 6.44 -5.68 -21.55
N ALA A 206 6.69 -4.41 -21.14
CA ALA A 206 6.86 -4.07 -19.75
C ALA A 206 5.51 -3.98 -19.02
N ARG A 207 5.55 -4.23 -17.72
CA ARG A 207 4.41 -4.11 -16.80
C ARG A 207 4.83 -3.37 -15.53
N VAL A 208 3.88 -2.87 -14.78
CA VAL A 208 4.14 -2.36 -13.43
C VAL A 208 4.52 -3.52 -12.53
N ALA A 209 5.72 -3.46 -11.96
CA ALA A 209 6.23 -4.40 -10.98
C ALA A 209 5.85 -3.97 -9.55
N ALA A 210 5.85 -2.66 -9.28
CA ALA A 210 5.44 -2.11 -7.99
C ALA A 210 4.77 -0.75 -8.17
N PHE A 211 3.77 -0.50 -7.34
CA PHE A 211 3.13 0.81 -7.13
C PHE A 211 3.06 1.09 -5.64
N ASN A 212 3.38 2.30 -5.21
CA ASN A 212 3.30 2.70 -3.81
C ASN A 212 2.85 4.15 -3.67
N VAL A 213 2.27 4.44 -2.50
CA VAL A 213 1.99 5.80 -2.02
C VAL A 213 2.96 6.10 -0.89
N VAL A 214 3.71 7.18 -1.01
CA VAL A 214 4.68 7.62 -0.01
C VAL A 214 4.22 8.95 0.58
N PRO A 215 3.95 9.01 1.89
CA PRO A 215 3.55 10.24 2.56
C PRO A 215 4.54 11.38 2.29
N ALA A 216 4.04 12.59 2.05
CA ALA A 216 4.86 13.76 1.72
C ALA A 216 5.99 13.98 2.74
N GLY A 217 5.69 13.84 4.04
CA GLY A 217 6.66 13.98 5.13
C GLY A 217 7.74 12.87 5.20
N LYS A 218 7.64 11.82 4.37
CA LYS A 218 8.62 10.73 4.29
C LYS A 218 9.45 10.75 3.02
N VAL A 219 9.19 11.67 2.10
CA VAL A 219 9.92 11.73 0.82
C VAL A 219 11.35 12.24 1.00
N ALA A 220 11.52 13.29 1.80
CA ALA A 220 12.83 13.86 2.06
C ALA A 220 13.71 12.88 2.87
N TRP A 221 14.97 12.83 2.51
CA TRP A 221 15.96 12.02 3.22
C TRP A 221 16.73 12.89 4.22
N THR A 222 16.71 12.51 5.48
CA THR A 222 17.46 13.19 6.55
C THR A 222 18.54 12.27 7.09
N TYR A 223 19.71 12.86 7.41
CA TYR A 223 20.80 12.15 8.06
C TYR A 223 20.88 12.57 9.53
N GLU A 224 21.05 11.59 10.39
CA GLU A 224 21.31 11.80 11.81
C GLU A 224 22.67 11.18 12.13
N GLU A 225 23.56 11.97 12.72
CA GLU A 225 24.85 11.50 13.19
C GLU A 225 24.68 10.96 14.61
N GLY A 226 24.89 9.66 14.78
CA GLY A 226 24.80 9.00 16.10
C GLY A 226 26.06 9.25 16.92
N GLU A 227 25.96 9.07 18.26
CA GLU A 227 27.05 9.29 19.21
C GLU A 227 28.33 8.47 18.92
N ASN A 228 28.24 7.43 18.13
CA ASN A 228 29.36 6.53 17.74
C ASN A 228 29.92 6.84 16.34
N GLY A 229 29.59 7.99 15.75
CA GLY A 229 30.01 8.34 14.39
C GLY A 229 29.32 7.53 13.29
N LEU A 230 28.30 6.74 13.62
CA LEU A 230 27.47 6.05 12.66
C LEU A 230 26.37 7.01 12.17
N THR A 231 26.30 7.21 10.88
CA THR A 231 25.25 8.02 10.27
C THR A 231 24.03 7.13 10.00
N SER A 232 22.90 7.47 10.61
CA SER A 232 21.62 6.87 10.25
C SER A 232 20.85 7.78 9.29
N GLY A 233 20.07 7.20 8.41
CA GLY A 233 19.23 7.94 7.48
C GLY A 233 17.76 7.63 7.72
N SER A 234 16.90 8.64 7.60
CA SER A 234 15.45 8.51 7.71
C SER A 234 14.77 9.09 6.47
N GLY A 235 13.79 8.38 5.95
CA GLY A 235 13.04 8.76 4.75
C GLY A 235 12.70 7.54 3.89
N ALA A 236 11.95 7.76 2.82
CA ALA A 236 11.60 6.70 1.88
C ALA A 236 12.80 6.31 1.00
N VAL A 237 12.98 5.02 0.83
CA VAL A 237 14.00 4.46 -0.08
C VAL A 237 13.34 3.58 -1.14
N VAL A 238 13.97 3.51 -2.28
CA VAL A 238 13.68 2.55 -3.34
C VAL A 238 14.72 1.44 -3.25
N LEU A 239 14.27 0.24 -2.90
CA LEU A 239 15.08 -0.97 -2.98
C LEU A 239 14.75 -1.67 -4.30
N THR A 240 15.76 -1.87 -5.13
CA THR A 240 15.65 -2.66 -6.34
C THR A 240 16.61 -3.84 -6.25
N VAL A 241 16.13 -5.01 -6.68
CA VAL A 241 16.92 -6.22 -6.74
C VAL A 241 16.82 -6.75 -8.16
N ALA A 242 17.96 -6.82 -8.84
CA ALA A 242 18.07 -7.45 -10.16
C ALA A 242 18.71 -8.82 -9.98
N GLY A 243 18.20 -9.81 -10.66
CA GLY A 243 18.69 -11.18 -10.61
C GLY A 243 18.47 -11.90 -11.93
N ASP A 244 18.93 -13.12 -12.03
CA ASP A 244 18.65 -14.02 -13.14
C ASP A 244 17.44 -14.87 -12.76
N SER A 245 16.30 -14.65 -13.45
CA SER A 245 15.08 -15.44 -13.19
C SER A 245 15.20 -16.92 -13.57
N ASP A 246 16.18 -17.27 -14.39
CA ASP A 246 16.44 -18.62 -14.85
C ASP A 246 17.49 -19.34 -14.01
N ALA A 247 18.07 -18.66 -13.00
CA ALA A 247 19.03 -19.25 -12.11
C ALA A 247 18.37 -20.30 -11.19
N LEU A 248 19.12 -21.36 -10.87
CA LEU A 248 18.67 -22.34 -9.87
C LEU A 248 18.58 -21.70 -8.48
N PRO A 249 17.57 -22.07 -7.66
CA PRO A 249 17.43 -21.56 -6.30
C PRO A 249 18.73 -21.66 -5.50
N GLY A 250 19.19 -20.53 -4.94
CA GLY A 250 20.43 -20.45 -4.16
C GLY A 250 21.70 -20.20 -4.99
N THR A 251 21.58 -20.10 -6.32
CA THR A 251 22.70 -19.75 -7.22
C THR A 251 22.53 -18.39 -7.90
N GLU A 252 21.48 -17.65 -7.52
CA GLU A 252 21.14 -16.36 -8.08
C GLU A 252 22.25 -15.33 -7.77
N ASN A 253 22.87 -14.82 -8.80
CA ASN A 253 23.77 -13.68 -8.72
C ASN A 253 22.96 -12.40 -8.94
N GLY A 254 22.50 -11.80 -7.86
CA GLY A 254 21.73 -10.57 -7.89
C GLY A 254 22.52 -9.36 -7.45
N ALA A 255 22.07 -8.19 -7.86
CA ALA A 255 22.56 -6.91 -7.37
C ALA A 255 21.39 -6.15 -6.70
N ALA A 256 21.55 -5.83 -5.43
CA ALA A 256 20.63 -4.97 -4.71
C ALA A 256 21.11 -3.53 -4.72
N LYS A 257 20.21 -2.58 -4.95
CA LYS A 257 20.49 -1.15 -4.90
C LYS A 257 19.45 -0.46 -4.02
N VAL A 258 19.92 0.32 -3.06
CA VAL A 258 19.08 1.20 -2.25
C VAL A 258 19.35 2.65 -2.65
N THR A 259 18.29 3.40 -2.92
CA THR A 259 18.40 4.82 -3.32
C THR A 259 17.29 5.61 -2.60
N PRO A 260 17.63 6.73 -1.91
CA PRO A 260 16.61 7.61 -1.37
C PRO A 260 15.61 8.06 -2.44
N LEU A 261 14.32 8.07 -2.12
CA LEU A 261 13.28 8.44 -3.10
C LEU A 261 13.45 9.86 -3.60
N GLU A 262 13.92 10.78 -2.77
CA GLU A 262 14.15 12.18 -3.15
C GLU A 262 15.14 12.36 -4.31
N MET A 263 16.04 11.38 -4.53
CA MET A 263 17.01 11.40 -5.63
C MET A 263 16.35 11.19 -7.00
N TYR A 264 15.10 10.74 -7.02
CA TYR A 264 14.36 10.56 -8.27
C TYR A 264 13.57 11.82 -8.61
N PRO A 265 13.76 12.38 -9.83
CA PRO A 265 13.05 13.58 -10.22
C PRO A 265 11.55 13.34 -10.33
N THR A 266 10.78 14.28 -9.80
CA THR A 266 9.33 14.33 -10.04
C THR A 266 9.06 14.64 -11.49
N LYS A 267 8.22 13.85 -12.16
CA LYS A 267 7.85 14.05 -13.56
C LYS A 267 6.33 14.11 -13.72
N GLY A 268 5.89 14.57 -14.88
CA GLY A 268 4.48 14.49 -15.22
C GLY A 268 4.00 13.05 -15.34
N ARG A 269 2.77 12.80 -14.93
CA ARG A 269 2.04 11.57 -15.16
C ARG A 269 2.05 11.18 -16.67
N ALA A 270 1.88 9.90 -16.99
CA ALA A 270 1.90 9.34 -18.36
C ALA A 270 3.24 9.48 -19.10
N THR A 271 4.34 9.66 -18.36
CA THR A 271 5.71 9.60 -18.91
C THR A 271 6.38 8.27 -18.58
N GLY A 272 7.51 7.94 -19.22
CA GLY A 272 8.26 6.70 -18.99
C GLY A 272 9.15 6.69 -17.75
N GLY A 273 9.19 7.80 -16.96
CA GLY A 273 10.01 7.86 -15.76
C GLY A 273 11.51 7.99 -16.00
N VAL A 274 12.31 7.48 -15.07
CA VAL A 274 13.77 7.37 -15.13
C VAL A 274 14.19 5.97 -14.71
N ARG A 275 15.36 5.54 -15.13
CA ARG A 275 15.86 4.21 -14.77
C ARG A 275 16.25 4.14 -13.28
N SER A 276 15.67 3.18 -12.54
CA SER A 276 16.00 2.95 -11.12
C SER A 276 17.22 2.04 -10.96
N GLN A 277 17.37 1.03 -11.82
CA GLN A 277 18.50 0.12 -11.82
C GLN A 277 18.91 -0.20 -13.27
N ARG A 278 20.20 -0.49 -13.47
CA ARG A 278 20.72 -0.98 -14.73
C ARG A 278 20.90 -2.48 -14.63
N PHE A 279 20.23 -3.21 -15.50
CA PHE A 279 20.44 -4.64 -15.61
C PHE A 279 21.75 -4.96 -16.32
N LEU A 280 22.47 -5.94 -15.80
CA LEU A 280 23.59 -6.57 -16.49
C LEU A 280 23.07 -7.66 -17.43
N LYS A 281 23.97 -8.19 -18.28
CA LYS A 281 23.59 -9.27 -19.21
C LYS A 281 23.09 -10.49 -18.41
N GLY A 282 21.87 -10.95 -18.70
CA GLY A 282 21.23 -12.07 -18.00
C GLY A 282 20.47 -11.69 -16.74
N GLN A 283 20.33 -10.40 -16.39
CA GLN A 283 19.50 -9.91 -15.29
C GLN A 283 18.20 -9.31 -15.79
N ASN A 284 17.18 -9.43 -14.97
CA ASN A 284 15.86 -8.83 -15.15
C ASN A 284 15.27 -8.38 -13.80
#